data_d43f8a3c70e794838ad7fe3860e6eb3d
#
_entry.id   d43f8a3c70e794838ad7fe3860e6eb3d
#
_cell.length_a   1.000
_cell.length_b   1.000
_cell.length_c   1.000
_cell.angle_alpha   90.00
_cell.angle_beta   90.00
_cell.angle_gamma   90.00
#
_symmetry.space_group_name_H-M   'P 1'
#
loop_
_entity.id
_entity.type
_entity.pdbx_description
1 polymer ?
#
loop_
_entity_poly.entity_id
_entity_poly.type
_entity_poly.pdbx_seq_one_letter_code
_entity_poly.pdbx_strand_id
1 'polypeptide(L)'
;MNSDLPARPVRIGVQLQPQHAPEYRQIRDAVRRCEDIGVDIAFNWDHFFPLYGDPDGAHFECWTLLAAWAEQTSRIEIGALVTCNSYRNPELLADMARTVDHISGGRLVLGIGSGWKQKDYDEYGYDFGTAGSRLDDLAAALPRIESRLAKLNPPPTRDIPVLIGGGGERKTLRLVAEHADIWHSFASADEYPAKAEVLQRHCSDVGRDPAAIEHSAAVQDGGGLVPNAQALVDVGVTLLTVACDGPGYDLTAAETLCKWRDSR
;
A
#
# COMPACT_ATOMS: atom_id res chain seq x y z
N MET A 1 25.13 16.23 0.79
CA MET A 1 24.80 16.85 2.08
C MET A 1 24.28 15.73 2.96
N ASN A 2 25.00 15.36 4.02
CA ASN A 2 24.51 14.35 4.97
C ASN A 2 23.31 14.92 5.70
N SER A 3 22.14 14.31 5.49
CA SER A 3 20.98 14.60 6.32
C SER A 3 21.18 13.96 7.67
N ASP A 4 21.37 14.75 8.71
CA ASP A 4 21.41 14.33 10.13
C ASP A 4 20.02 13.91 10.67
N LEU A 5 19.10 13.51 9.81
CA LEU A 5 17.83 12.92 10.24
C LEU A 5 18.08 11.47 10.67
N PRO A 6 17.56 11.04 11.83
CA PRO A 6 17.68 9.64 12.23
C PRO A 6 17.09 8.76 11.13
N ALA A 7 17.86 7.75 10.70
CA ALA A 7 17.39 6.80 9.70
C ALA A 7 16.07 6.16 10.19
N ARG A 8 15.04 6.16 9.33
CA ARG A 8 13.79 5.46 9.65
C ARG A 8 14.10 3.98 9.89
N PRO A 9 13.48 3.35 10.90
CA PRO A 9 13.64 1.91 11.10
C PRO A 9 13.12 1.14 9.88
N VAL A 10 13.75 0.00 9.59
CA VAL A 10 13.23 -0.91 8.56
C VAL A 10 11.94 -1.54 9.04
N ARG A 11 10.91 -1.51 8.18
CA ARG A 11 9.58 -2.08 8.41
C ARG A 11 9.30 -3.19 7.41
N ILE A 12 8.55 -4.19 7.84
CA ILE A 12 8.13 -5.31 7.00
C ILE A 12 6.63 -5.25 6.78
N GLY A 13 6.22 -5.22 5.52
CA GLY A 13 4.83 -5.29 5.09
C GLY A 13 4.52 -6.62 4.41
N VAL A 14 3.30 -7.10 4.55
CA VAL A 14 2.80 -8.29 3.84
C VAL A 14 1.55 -7.93 3.07
N GLN A 15 1.53 -8.18 1.76
CA GLN A 15 0.31 -8.10 0.97
C GLN A 15 -0.38 -9.48 0.98
N LEU A 16 -1.39 -9.61 1.83
CA LEU A 16 -2.29 -10.76 1.87
C LEU A 16 -3.31 -10.61 0.73
N GLN A 17 -3.04 -11.29 -0.37
CA GLN A 17 -3.86 -11.19 -1.58
C GLN A 17 -5.21 -11.88 -1.36
N PRO A 18 -6.35 -11.19 -1.51
CA PRO A 18 -7.67 -11.74 -1.16
C PRO A 18 -8.21 -12.71 -2.21
N GLN A 19 -7.32 -13.47 -2.86
CA GLN A 19 -7.64 -14.46 -3.89
C GLN A 19 -7.31 -15.90 -3.42
N HIS A 20 -7.94 -16.90 -4.06
CA HIS A 20 -7.71 -18.33 -3.86
C HIS A 20 -7.98 -18.87 -2.45
N ALA A 21 -8.50 -18.06 -1.54
CA ALA A 21 -8.99 -18.49 -0.25
C ALA A 21 -10.48 -18.87 -0.37
N PRO A 22 -10.86 -20.14 -0.31
CA PRO A 22 -12.27 -20.54 -0.43
C PRO A 22 -13.12 -20.11 0.76
N GLU A 23 -12.49 -19.77 1.88
CA GLU A 23 -13.18 -19.36 3.10
C GLU A 23 -12.52 -18.15 3.75
N TYR A 24 -13.34 -17.20 4.19
CA TYR A 24 -12.89 -15.99 4.89
C TYR A 24 -11.94 -16.25 6.06
N ARG A 25 -12.17 -17.34 6.83
CA ARG A 25 -11.33 -17.68 7.98
C ARG A 25 -9.84 -17.82 7.62
N GLN A 26 -9.50 -18.21 6.40
CA GLN A 26 -8.10 -18.41 6.00
C GLN A 26 -7.35 -17.08 5.94
N ILE A 27 -7.93 -16.05 5.33
CA ILE A 27 -7.30 -14.73 5.28
C ILE A 27 -7.37 -14.02 6.65
N ARG A 28 -8.44 -14.25 7.43
CA ARG A 28 -8.54 -13.80 8.82
C ARG A 28 -7.40 -14.33 9.67
N ASP A 29 -7.16 -15.64 9.61
CA ASP A 29 -6.11 -16.29 10.40
C ASP A 29 -4.71 -15.90 9.89
N ALA A 30 -4.58 -15.60 8.58
CA ALA A 30 -3.33 -15.09 8.00
C ALA A 30 -2.96 -13.71 8.56
N VAL A 31 -3.90 -12.76 8.63
CA VAL A 31 -3.57 -11.41 9.17
C VAL A 31 -3.20 -11.47 10.66
N ARG A 32 -3.82 -12.35 11.44
CA ARG A 32 -3.43 -12.57 12.84
C ARG A 32 -2.01 -13.14 12.96
N ARG A 33 -1.68 -14.13 12.13
CA ARG A 33 -0.32 -14.67 12.08
C ARG A 33 0.71 -13.61 11.67
N CYS A 34 0.37 -12.69 10.76
CA CYS A 34 1.24 -11.56 10.44
C CYS A 34 1.53 -10.70 11.69
N GLU A 35 0.52 -10.41 12.50
CA GLU A 35 0.70 -9.69 13.76
C GLU A 35 1.56 -10.47 14.76
N ASP A 36 1.37 -11.79 14.87
CA ASP A 36 2.10 -12.66 15.82
C ASP A 36 3.59 -12.77 15.48
N ILE A 37 3.96 -12.81 14.19
CA ILE A 37 5.36 -12.87 13.76
C ILE A 37 6.07 -11.52 13.69
N GLY A 38 5.37 -10.43 14.03
CA GLY A 38 5.97 -9.10 14.11
C GLY A 38 6.02 -8.33 12.79
N VAL A 39 5.13 -8.62 11.84
CA VAL A 39 4.92 -7.78 10.64
C VAL A 39 4.40 -6.42 11.07
N ASP A 40 4.90 -5.34 10.46
CA ASP A 40 4.55 -3.98 10.81
C ASP A 40 3.25 -3.53 10.17
N ILE A 41 2.98 -3.98 8.92
CA ILE A 41 1.76 -3.61 8.19
C ILE A 41 1.26 -4.76 7.31
N ALA A 42 -0.04 -5.05 7.38
CA ALA A 42 -0.73 -5.97 6.49
C ALA A 42 -1.54 -5.19 5.45
N PHE A 43 -1.28 -5.49 4.20
CA PHE A 43 -2.02 -4.97 3.06
C PHE A 43 -2.90 -6.03 2.44
N ASN A 44 -4.00 -5.62 1.82
CA ASN A 44 -4.66 -6.36 0.76
C ASN A 44 -4.58 -5.59 -0.56
N TRP A 45 -5.35 -5.98 -1.57
CA TRP A 45 -5.51 -5.22 -2.81
C TRP A 45 -6.99 -5.00 -3.17
N ASP A 46 -7.23 -4.02 -4.04
CA ASP A 46 -8.59 -3.61 -4.43
C ASP A 46 -8.90 -4.05 -5.87
N HIS A 47 -9.01 -5.36 -6.05
CA HIS A 47 -9.50 -6.02 -7.26
C HIS A 47 -10.80 -6.78 -6.95
N PHE A 48 -11.54 -7.16 -7.98
CA PHE A 48 -12.76 -7.94 -7.83
C PHE A 48 -12.58 -9.39 -8.25
N PHE A 49 -11.48 -9.70 -8.97
CA PHE A 49 -11.13 -11.01 -9.47
C PHE A 49 -9.67 -11.35 -9.17
N PRO A 50 -9.32 -12.66 -9.13
CA PRO A 50 -7.92 -13.07 -9.06
C PRO A 50 -7.10 -12.47 -10.20
N LEU A 51 -5.88 -12.04 -9.89
CA LEU A 51 -4.96 -11.47 -10.88
C LEU A 51 -4.20 -12.55 -11.66
N TYR A 52 -4.05 -13.73 -11.10
CA TYR A 52 -3.40 -14.90 -11.70
C TYR A 52 -4.05 -16.18 -11.17
N GLY A 53 -3.70 -17.32 -11.74
CA GLY A 53 -4.37 -18.58 -11.45
C GLY A 53 -5.75 -18.68 -12.13
N ASP A 54 -6.71 -19.25 -11.44
CA ASP A 54 -8.10 -19.33 -11.91
C ASP A 54 -8.75 -17.94 -11.91
N PRO A 55 -9.12 -17.37 -13.08
CA PRO A 55 -9.68 -16.03 -13.17
C PRO A 55 -11.06 -15.87 -12.53
N ASP A 56 -11.75 -16.99 -12.29
CA ASP A 56 -13.07 -17.04 -11.65
C ASP A 56 -12.99 -17.67 -10.24
N GLY A 57 -11.77 -17.80 -9.71
CA GLY A 57 -11.49 -18.34 -8.39
C GLY A 57 -12.01 -17.43 -7.26
N ALA A 58 -11.99 -17.98 -6.04
CA ALA A 58 -12.44 -17.27 -4.85
C ALA A 58 -11.68 -15.92 -4.68
N HIS A 59 -12.42 -14.87 -4.37
CA HIS A 59 -11.89 -13.54 -4.10
C HIS A 59 -12.79 -12.80 -3.09
N PHE A 60 -12.19 -11.98 -2.23
CA PHE A 60 -12.91 -11.16 -1.24
C PHE A 60 -12.69 -9.66 -1.47
N GLU A 61 -13.69 -8.86 -1.14
CA GLU A 61 -13.66 -7.40 -1.34
C GLU A 61 -12.74 -6.70 -0.33
N CYS A 62 -11.98 -5.74 -0.83
CA CYS A 62 -10.88 -5.05 -0.16
C CYS A 62 -11.29 -4.36 1.14
N TRP A 63 -12.20 -3.39 1.08
CA TRP A 63 -12.52 -2.52 2.21
C TRP A 63 -13.34 -3.22 3.29
N THR A 64 -14.17 -4.18 2.90
CA THR A 64 -14.87 -5.05 3.86
C THR A 64 -13.87 -5.90 4.65
N LEU A 65 -12.82 -6.42 4.00
CA LEU A 65 -11.73 -7.12 4.69
C LEU A 65 -10.97 -6.19 5.64
N LEU A 66 -10.65 -4.95 5.22
CA LEU A 66 -9.93 -4.00 6.08
C LEU A 66 -10.72 -3.69 7.36
N ALA A 67 -12.03 -3.50 7.27
CA ALA A 67 -12.88 -3.30 8.46
C ALA A 67 -12.83 -4.50 9.41
N ALA A 68 -12.87 -5.72 8.85
CA ALA A 68 -12.77 -6.94 9.64
C ALA A 68 -11.37 -7.12 10.27
N TRP A 69 -10.30 -6.81 9.54
CA TRP A 69 -8.92 -6.85 10.06
C TRP A 69 -8.71 -5.83 11.17
N ALA A 70 -9.30 -4.64 11.03
CA ALA A 70 -9.25 -3.59 12.04
C ALA A 70 -9.75 -4.07 13.42
N GLU A 71 -10.86 -4.84 13.44
CA GLU A 71 -11.44 -5.40 14.66
C GLU A 71 -10.68 -6.62 15.19
N GLN A 72 -10.04 -7.39 14.29
CA GLN A 72 -9.43 -8.68 14.62
C GLN A 72 -7.96 -8.62 15.00
N THR A 73 -7.31 -7.48 14.82
CA THR A 73 -5.91 -7.21 15.15
C THR A 73 -5.82 -6.07 16.15
N SER A 74 -4.67 -5.89 16.78
CA SER A 74 -4.50 -4.91 17.86
C SER A 74 -3.28 -3.99 17.71
N ARG A 75 -2.26 -4.38 16.96
CA ARG A 75 -0.99 -3.67 16.82
C ARG A 75 -0.58 -3.38 15.39
N ILE A 76 -0.78 -4.38 14.50
CA ILE A 76 -0.36 -4.29 13.10
C ILE A 76 -1.11 -3.16 12.38
N GLU A 77 -0.41 -2.34 11.63
CA GLU A 77 -1.07 -1.43 10.70
C GLU A 77 -1.73 -2.21 9.57
N ILE A 78 -2.80 -1.65 9.00
CA ILE A 78 -3.55 -2.27 7.92
C ILE A 78 -3.79 -1.27 6.80
N GLY A 79 -3.89 -1.75 5.56
CA GLY A 79 -4.18 -0.88 4.42
C GLY A 79 -4.45 -1.65 3.13
N ALA A 80 -4.76 -0.93 2.07
CA ALA A 80 -4.77 -1.48 0.72
C ALA A 80 -3.46 -1.12 0.01
N LEU A 81 -2.93 -2.04 -0.78
CA LEU A 81 -1.77 -1.82 -1.65
C LEU A 81 -2.16 -2.23 -3.07
N VAL A 82 -2.94 -1.42 -3.78
CA VAL A 82 -3.52 -0.13 -3.36
C VAL A 82 -5.02 -0.09 -3.66
N THR A 83 -5.78 0.80 -3.01
CA THR A 83 -7.16 1.10 -3.40
C THR A 83 -7.20 1.65 -4.81
N CYS A 84 -8.13 1.18 -5.63
CA CYS A 84 -8.36 1.73 -6.96
C CYS A 84 -9.25 2.98 -6.86
N ASN A 85 -8.71 4.12 -7.28
CA ASN A 85 -9.45 5.40 -7.26
C ASN A 85 -10.76 5.36 -8.04
N SER A 86 -10.82 4.58 -9.12
CA SER A 86 -11.98 4.57 -10.02
C SER A 86 -13.21 3.83 -9.48
N TYR A 87 -13.06 2.99 -8.42
CA TYR A 87 -14.16 2.11 -7.98
C TYR A 87 -15.13 2.77 -7.00
N ARG A 88 -14.82 3.97 -6.48
CA ARG A 88 -15.70 4.66 -5.53
C ARG A 88 -15.54 6.18 -5.59
N ASN A 89 -16.59 6.85 -5.16
CA ASN A 89 -16.55 8.30 -4.99
C ASN A 89 -15.46 8.68 -3.95
N PRO A 90 -14.63 9.71 -4.19
CA PRO A 90 -13.55 10.11 -3.29
C PRO A 90 -14.02 10.48 -1.88
N GLU A 91 -15.16 11.14 -1.74
CA GLU A 91 -15.73 11.49 -0.45
C GLU A 91 -16.19 10.25 0.33
N LEU A 92 -16.76 9.25 -0.38
CA LEU A 92 -17.11 7.97 0.22
C LEU A 92 -15.86 7.23 0.69
N LEU A 93 -14.79 7.24 -0.11
CA LEU A 93 -13.52 6.63 0.28
C LEU A 93 -12.96 7.27 1.56
N ALA A 94 -13.03 8.59 1.69
CA ALA A 94 -12.64 9.29 2.91
C ALA A 94 -13.49 8.87 4.13
N ASP A 95 -14.81 8.72 3.97
CA ASP A 95 -15.69 8.21 5.04
C ASP A 95 -15.35 6.78 5.44
N MET A 96 -15.07 5.90 4.46
CA MET A 96 -14.63 4.52 4.70
C MET A 96 -13.29 4.49 5.43
N ALA A 97 -12.31 5.28 4.98
CA ALA A 97 -11.00 5.37 5.60
C ALA A 97 -11.08 5.84 7.06
N ARG A 98 -11.80 6.94 7.33
CA ARG A 98 -12.04 7.40 8.69
C ARG A 98 -12.73 6.33 9.56
N THR A 99 -13.67 5.59 9.00
CA THR A 99 -14.39 4.55 9.75
C THR A 99 -13.47 3.39 10.12
N VAL A 100 -12.66 2.90 9.19
CA VAL A 100 -11.66 1.85 9.45
C VAL A 100 -10.56 2.35 10.40
N ASP A 101 -10.17 3.63 10.30
CA ASP A 101 -9.24 4.26 11.25
C ASP A 101 -9.77 4.19 12.69
N HIS A 102 -11.03 4.54 12.90
CA HIS A 102 -11.67 4.41 14.22
C HIS A 102 -11.77 2.97 14.72
N ILE A 103 -12.21 2.04 13.86
CA ILE A 103 -12.31 0.61 14.24
C ILE A 103 -10.94 0.07 14.63
N SER A 104 -9.89 0.44 13.90
CA SER A 104 -8.53 -0.02 14.17
C SER A 104 -7.82 0.71 15.31
N GLY A 105 -8.38 1.82 15.82
CA GLY A 105 -7.70 2.67 16.80
C GLY A 105 -6.48 3.38 16.24
N GLY A 106 -6.57 3.89 14.99
CA GLY A 106 -5.52 4.70 14.37
C GLY A 106 -4.44 3.90 13.62
N ARG A 107 -4.75 2.67 13.16
CA ARG A 107 -3.77 1.80 12.46
C ARG A 107 -3.95 1.73 10.95
N LEU A 108 -4.88 2.51 10.37
CA LEU A 108 -5.09 2.53 8.92
C LEU A 108 -3.99 3.31 8.20
N VAL A 109 -3.55 2.76 7.07
CA VAL A 109 -2.80 3.45 6.00
C VAL A 109 -3.68 3.46 4.75
N LEU A 110 -3.99 4.65 4.23
CA LEU A 110 -4.77 4.82 3.01
C LEU A 110 -3.87 4.65 1.78
N GLY A 111 -3.73 3.43 1.30
CA GLY A 111 -3.04 3.18 0.04
C GLY A 111 -3.96 3.39 -1.16
N ILE A 112 -3.53 4.19 -2.15
CA ILE A 112 -4.33 4.55 -3.33
C ILE A 112 -3.51 4.56 -4.61
N GLY A 113 -4.16 4.24 -5.73
CA GLY A 113 -3.59 4.28 -7.07
C GLY A 113 -4.65 4.52 -8.14
N SER A 114 -4.22 4.73 -9.37
CA SER A 114 -5.12 5.08 -10.48
C SER A 114 -5.92 3.92 -11.06
N GLY A 115 -5.62 2.67 -10.69
CA GLY A 115 -6.21 1.48 -11.30
C GLY A 115 -5.56 1.09 -12.65
N TRP A 116 -5.67 -0.20 -13.00
CA TRP A 116 -5.03 -0.73 -14.22
C TRP A 116 -5.67 -2.00 -14.80
N LYS A 117 -6.42 -2.78 -14.01
CA LYS A 117 -6.95 -4.09 -14.40
C LYS A 117 -8.28 -3.91 -15.13
N GLN A 118 -8.25 -3.92 -16.46
CA GLN A 118 -9.43 -3.66 -17.30
C GLN A 118 -10.61 -4.59 -17.01
N LYS A 119 -10.38 -5.88 -16.71
CA LYS A 119 -11.48 -6.83 -16.39
C LYS A 119 -12.36 -6.32 -15.25
N ASP A 120 -11.78 -5.74 -14.20
CA ASP A 120 -12.54 -5.22 -13.07
C ASP A 120 -13.49 -4.08 -13.49
N TYR A 121 -13.05 -3.22 -14.41
CA TYR A 121 -13.86 -2.12 -14.93
C TYR A 121 -15.00 -2.62 -15.81
N ASP A 122 -14.69 -3.53 -16.75
CA ASP A 122 -15.66 -4.05 -17.71
C ASP A 122 -16.80 -4.81 -17.00
N GLU A 123 -16.47 -5.66 -16.03
CA GLU A 123 -17.46 -6.48 -15.32
C GLU A 123 -18.32 -5.67 -14.34
N TYR A 124 -17.80 -4.58 -13.76
CA TYR A 124 -18.54 -3.74 -12.83
C TYR A 124 -19.11 -2.46 -13.47
N GLY A 125 -18.88 -2.25 -14.78
CA GLY A 125 -19.42 -1.11 -15.51
C GLY A 125 -18.76 0.22 -15.18
N TYR A 126 -17.49 0.22 -14.73
CA TYR A 126 -16.71 1.44 -14.56
C TYR A 126 -16.10 1.90 -15.87
N ASP A 127 -15.92 3.20 -16.05
CA ASP A 127 -15.20 3.75 -17.20
C ASP A 127 -13.69 3.49 -17.04
N PHE A 128 -13.11 2.68 -17.94
CA PHE A 128 -11.68 2.39 -17.92
C PHE A 128 -10.82 3.53 -18.45
N GLY A 129 -11.25 4.24 -19.44
CA GLY A 129 -10.51 5.35 -20.07
C GLY A 129 -9.09 4.98 -20.49
N THR A 130 -8.15 5.88 -20.29
CA THR A 130 -6.72 5.69 -20.54
C THR A 130 -5.91 5.72 -19.23
N ALA A 131 -4.69 5.22 -19.25
CA ALA A 131 -3.79 5.36 -18.09
C ALA A 131 -3.58 6.84 -17.70
N GLY A 132 -3.57 7.73 -18.71
CA GLY A 132 -3.44 9.18 -18.48
C GLY A 132 -4.67 9.79 -17.82
N SER A 133 -5.89 9.46 -18.28
CA SER A 133 -7.13 9.97 -17.69
C SER A 133 -7.33 9.45 -16.26
N ARG A 134 -7.06 8.16 -16.00
CA ARG A 134 -7.14 7.61 -14.63
C ARG A 134 -6.16 8.28 -13.65
N LEU A 135 -4.99 8.70 -14.12
CA LEU A 135 -4.05 9.50 -13.29
C LEU A 135 -4.55 10.93 -13.08
N ASP A 136 -5.22 11.53 -14.07
CA ASP A 136 -5.85 12.85 -13.91
C ASP A 136 -7.03 12.78 -12.92
N ASP A 137 -7.82 11.69 -12.96
CA ASP A 137 -8.88 11.43 -12.00
C ASP A 137 -8.34 11.24 -10.58
N LEU A 138 -7.21 10.52 -10.42
CA LEU A 138 -6.54 10.40 -9.13
C LEU A 138 -6.05 11.76 -8.62
N ALA A 139 -5.44 12.57 -9.48
CA ALA A 139 -5.01 13.92 -9.13
C ALA A 139 -6.18 14.82 -8.67
N ALA A 140 -7.34 14.67 -9.29
CA ALA A 140 -8.55 15.39 -8.88
C ALA A 140 -9.18 14.83 -7.59
N ALA A 141 -9.00 13.54 -7.31
CA ALA A 141 -9.60 12.88 -6.14
C ALA A 141 -8.84 13.17 -4.84
N LEU A 142 -7.50 13.21 -4.86
CA LEU A 142 -6.67 13.38 -3.66
C LEU A 142 -7.04 14.61 -2.82
N PRO A 143 -7.13 15.85 -3.36
CA PRO A 143 -7.53 17.00 -2.57
C PRO A 143 -8.98 16.93 -2.09
N ARG A 144 -9.87 16.20 -2.78
CA ARG A 144 -11.25 15.97 -2.34
C ARG A 144 -11.29 15.04 -1.13
N ILE A 145 -10.47 13.98 -1.12
CA ILE A 145 -10.31 13.06 0.02
C ILE A 145 -9.80 13.84 1.24
N GLU A 146 -8.74 14.61 1.09
CA GLU A 146 -8.18 15.46 2.16
C GLU A 146 -9.22 16.44 2.71
N SER A 147 -9.90 17.18 1.81
CA SER A 147 -10.96 18.13 2.19
C SER A 147 -12.13 17.44 2.91
N ARG A 148 -12.46 16.20 2.53
CA ARG A 148 -13.53 15.44 3.18
C ARG A 148 -13.10 14.97 4.57
N LEU A 149 -11.92 14.37 4.71
CA LEU A 149 -11.37 13.93 6.00
C LEU A 149 -11.37 15.07 7.04
N ALA A 150 -10.99 16.27 6.62
CA ALA A 150 -10.98 17.46 7.49
C ALA A 150 -12.37 17.92 7.95
N LYS A 151 -13.45 17.48 7.30
CA LYS A 151 -14.85 17.87 7.60
C LYS A 151 -15.66 16.77 8.28
N LEU A 152 -15.10 15.57 8.45
CA LEU A 152 -15.81 14.45 9.05
C LEU A 152 -16.04 14.66 10.55
N ASN A 153 -17.18 14.19 11.02
CA ASN A 153 -17.52 14.17 12.44
C ASN A 153 -18.03 12.75 12.81
N PRO A 154 -17.36 12.02 13.73
CA PRO A 154 -16.07 12.39 14.33
C PRO A 154 -14.95 12.49 13.29
N PRO A 155 -13.90 13.31 13.56
CA PRO A 155 -12.73 13.37 12.71
C PRO A 155 -11.94 12.04 12.77
N PRO A 156 -10.98 11.79 11.87
CA PRO A 156 -10.02 10.69 12.04
C PRO A 156 -9.35 10.72 13.41
N THR A 157 -8.92 9.57 13.92
CA THR A 157 -8.22 9.47 15.22
C THR A 157 -6.80 10.03 15.16
N ARG A 158 -6.21 10.07 13.98
CA ARG A 158 -4.91 10.67 13.62
C ARG A 158 -4.93 11.17 12.19
N ASP A 159 -3.90 11.86 11.77
CA ASP A 159 -3.63 12.06 10.34
C ASP A 159 -3.36 10.69 9.71
N ILE A 160 -4.30 10.24 8.84
CA ILE A 160 -4.20 8.92 8.18
C ILE A 160 -3.11 8.99 7.12
N PRO A 161 -2.01 8.20 7.24
CA PRO A 161 -0.96 8.23 6.24
C PRO A 161 -1.48 7.82 4.86
N VAL A 162 -1.11 8.57 3.83
CA VAL A 162 -1.45 8.29 2.44
C VAL A 162 -0.29 7.57 1.77
N LEU A 163 -0.53 6.37 1.24
CA LEU A 163 0.41 5.64 0.42
C LEU A 163 -0.01 5.74 -1.05
N ILE A 164 0.88 6.18 -1.93
CA ILE A 164 0.65 6.14 -3.38
C ILE A 164 1.57 5.11 -4.01
N GLY A 165 0.96 4.18 -4.78
CA GLY A 165 1.67 3.13 -5.51
C GLY A 165 1.95 3.51 -6.96
N GLY A 166 3.15 3.17 -7.44
CA GLY A 166 3.54 3.32 -8.84
C GLY A 166 4.84 4.10 -9.05
N GLY A 167 5.38 4.01 -10.27
CA GLY A 167 6.68 4.61 -10.63
C GLY A 167 6.64 5.51 -11.86
N GLY A 168 5.47 6.00 -12.26
CA GLY A 168 5.31 6.89 -13.41
C GLY A 168 5.93 8.27 -13.17
N GLU A 169 7.02 8.58 -13.88
CA GLU A 169 7.89 9.73 -13.61
C GLU A 169 7.21 11.10 -13.75
N ARG A 170 6.27 11.22 -14.70
CA ARG A 170 5.67 12.52 -15.05
C ARG A 170 4.48 12.90 -14.15
N LYS A 171 3.60 11.93 -13.85
CA LYS A 171 2.37 12.18 -13.10
C LYS A 171 2.39 11.51 -11.72
N THR A 172 2.67 10.20 -11.65
CA THR A 172 2.59 9.47 -10.38
C THR A 172 3.56 10.02 -9.34
N LEU A 173 4.84 10.17 -9.68
CA LEU A 173 5.84 10.71 -8.74
C LEU A 173 5.58 12.18 -8.38
N ARG A 174 4.92 12.93 -9.26
CA ARG A 174 4.44 14.29 -8.92
C ARG A 174 3.34 14.23 -7.85
N LEU A 175 2.35 13.34 -7.99
CA LEU A 175 1.30 13.14 -6.99
C LEU A 175 1.86 12.61 -5.67
N VAL A 176 2.88 11.73 -5.72
CA VAL A 176 3.61 11.30 -4.51
C VAL A 176 4.21 12.50 -3.78
N ALA A 177 4.91 13.39 -4.50
CA ALA A 177 5.52 14.57 -3.91
C ALA A 177 4.49 15.54 -3.30
N GLU A 178 3.31 15.65 -3.89
CA GLU A 178 2.26 16.55 -3.43
C GLU A 178 1.45 16.00 -2.25
N HIS A 179 1.18 14.67 -2.21
CA HIS A 179 0.14 14.12 -1.35
C HIS A 179 0.54 12.90 -0.51
N ALA A 180 1.64 12.17 -0.84
CA ALA A 180 1.91 10.91 -0.17
C ALA A 180 2.82 11.04 1.04
N ASP A 181 2.55 10.27 2.08
CA ASP A 181 3.46 10.02 3.21
C ASP A 181 4.32 8.78 2.97
N ILE A 182 3.86 7.88 2.10
CA ILE A 182 4.57 6.65 1.72
C ILE A 182 4.51 6.51 0.19
N TRP A 183 5.66 6.30 -0.44
CA TRP A 183 5.74 5.94 -1.84
C TRP A 183 6.06 4.46 -2.01
N HIS A 184 5.19 3.71 -2.67
CA HIS A 184 5.44 2.30 -2.99
C HIS A 184 5.83 2.09 -4.44
N SER A 185 7.00 1.47 -4.66
CA SER A 185 7.57 1.17 -5.97
C SER A 185 7.72 -0.34 -6.21
N PHE A 186 7.63 -0.75 -7.49
CA PHE A 186 7.96 -2.11 -7.93
C PHE A 186 9.34 -2.18 -8.60
N ALA A 187 10.12 -1.09 -8.57
CA ALA A 187 11.46 -1.03 -9.13
C ALA A 187 12.42 -1.94 -8.34
N SER A 188 13.34 -2.59 -9.06
CA SER A 188 14.47 -3.29 -8.46
C SER A 188 15.43 -2.32 -7.75
N ALA A 189 16.35 -2.82 -6.92
CA ALA A 189 17.34 -1.99 -6.26
C ALA A 189 18.23 -1.21 -7.25
N ASP A 190 18.48 -1.78 -8.44
CA ASP A 190 19.26 -1.11 -9.48
C ASP A 190 18.49 0.04 -10.15
N GLU A 191 17.19 -0.09 -10.31
CA GLU A 191 16.34 0.92 -10.97
C GLU A 191 15.86 2.01 -9.99
N TYR A 192 15.82 1.68 -8.70
CA TYR A 192 15.22 2.51 -7.66
C TYR A 192 15.85 3.90 -7.54
N PRO A 193 17.20 4.06 -7.54
CA PRO A 193 17.84 5.37 -7.39
C PRO A 193 17.39 6.38 -8.43
N ALA A 194 17.25 5.97 -9.70
CA ALA A 194 16.80 6.86 -10.77
C ALA A 194 15.37 7.37 -10.53
N LYS A 195 14.48 6.52 -10.02
CA LYS A 195 13.11 6.91 -9.65
C LYS A 195 13.08 7.84 -8.43
N ALA A 196 13.91 7.56 -7.43
CA ALA A 196 14.04 8.40 -6.23
C ALA A 196 14.54 9.81 -6.57
N GLU A 197 15.50 9.94 -7.51
CA GLU A 197 15.95 11.25 -8.02
C GLU A 197 14.82 12.04 -8.69
N VAL A 198 13.96 11.37 -9.47
CA VAL A 198 12.78 12.03 -10.08
C VAL A 198 11.84 12.51 -9.00
N LEU A 199 11.55 11.69 -7.98
CA LEU A 199 10.72 12.09 -6.85
C LEU A 199 11.31 13.29 -6.12
N GLN A 200 12.62 13.29 -5.85
CA GLN A 200 13.31 14.39 -5.19
C GLN A 200 13.18 15.71 -5.96
N ARG A 201 13.26 15.67 -7.30
CA ARG A 201 13.02 16.86 -8.15
C ARG A 201 11.60 17.37 -7.99
N HIS A 202 10.59 16.48 -8.04
CA HIS A 202 9.20 16.87 -7.81
C HIS A 202 8.97 17.45 -6.40
N CYS A 203 9.60 16.88 -5.37
CA CYS A 203 9.53 17.43 -4.02
C CYS A 203 10.11 18.86 -3.99
N SER A 204 11.24 19.10 -4.65
CA SER A 204 11.84 20.44 -4.77
C SER A 204 10.90 21.43 -5.47
N ASP A 205 10.22 21.00 -6.54
CA ASP A 205 9.28 21.82 -7.31
C ASP A 205 8.04 22.24 -6.50
N VAL A 206 7.63 21.42 -5.50
CA VAL A 206 6.46 21.70 -4.63
C VAL A 206 6.85 22.24 -3.26
N GLY A 207 8.15 22.37 -3.00
CA GLY A 207 8.65 22.89 -1.70
C GLY A 207 8.48 21.92 -0.54
N ARG A 208 8.45 20.60 -0.80
CA ARG A 208 8.32 19.54 0.20
C ARG A 208 9.67 18.90 0.51
N ASP A 209 9.92 18.60 1.79
CA ASP A 209 11.08 17.81 2.18
C ASP A 209 10.92 16.35 1.71
N PRO A 210 11.81 15.83 0.83
CA PRO A 210 11.74 14.43 0.39
C PRO A 210 11.88 13.44 1.55
N ALA A 211 12.56 13.79 2.64
CA ALA A 211 12.70 12.93 3.82
C ALA A 211 11.38 12.74 4.60
N ALA A 212 10.37 13.59 4.36
CA ALA A 212 9.03 13.39 4.91
C ALA A 212 8.32 12.17 4.31
N ILE A 213 8.73 11.68 3.13
CA ILE A 213 8.13 10.55 2.43
C ILE A 213 8.87 9.26 2.79
N GLU A 214 8.17 8.27 3.33
CA GLU A 214 8.72 6.92 3.52
C GLU A 214 8.80 6.18 2.18
N HIS A 215 9.92 5.53 1.94
CA HIS A 215 10.17 4.78 0.72
C HIS A 215 9.85 3.30 0.92
N SER A 216 8.95 2.77 0.10
CA SER A 216 8.50 1.38 0.12
C SER A 216 8.77 0.67 -1.21
N ALA A 217 9.14 -0.60 -1.16
CA ALA A 217 9.27 -1.45 -2.34
C ALA A 217 8.95 -2.92 -2.06
N ALA A 218 8.50 -3.61 -3.12
CA ALA A 218 8.30 -5.06 -3.08
C ALA A 218 9.65 -5.79 -3.19
N VAL A 219 9.93 -6.70 -2.26
CA VAL A 219 11.10 -7.56 -2.32
C VAL A 219 10.83 -8.69 -3.31
N GLN A 220 11.67 -8.78 -4.33
CA GLN A 220 11.60 -9.86 -5.32
C GLN A 220 12.36 -11.09 -4.82
N ASP A 221 11.85 -12.28 -5.12
CA ASP A 221 12.42 -13.55 -4.64
C ASP A 221 13.62 -14.05 -5.47
N GLY A 222 13.81 -13.51 -6.67
CA GLY A 222 14.93 -13.89 -7.55
C GLY A 222 16.29 -13.44 -6.97
N GLY A 223 17.20 -14.39 -6.74
CA GLY A 223 18.55 -14.09 -6.20
C GLY A 223 18.68 -14.15 -4.67
N GLY A 224 17.60 -14.42 -3.96
CA GLY A 224 17.55 -14.56 -2.51
C GLY A 224 16.86 -13.40 -1.79
N LEU A 225 15.94 -13.74 -0.90
CA LEU A 225 15.05 -12.79 -0.23
C LEU A 225 15.82 -11.74 0.61
N VAL A 226 16.71 -12.18 1.49
CA VAL A 226 17.45 -11.27 2.38
C VAL A 226 18.49 -10.41 1.62
N PRO A 227 19.28 -10.91 0.68
CA PRO A 227 20.13 -10.09 -0.16
C PRO A 227 19.36 -9.00 -0.93
N ASN A 228 18.20 -9.33 -1.50
CA ASN A 228 17.37 -8.35 -2.21
C ASN A 228 16.78 -7.30 -1.25
N ALA A 229 16.34 -7.70 -0.08
CA ALA A 229 15.87 -6.79 0.97
C ALA A 229 17.00 -5.83 1.40
N GLN A 230 18.21 -6.34 1.62
CA GLN A 230 19.37 -5.52 1.97
C GLN A 230 19.71 -4.52 0.86
N ALA A 231 19.73 -4.97 -0.41
CA ALA A 231 19.99 -4.10 -1.55
C ALA A 231 18.99 -2.94 -1.65
N LEU A 232 17.70 -3.20 -1.39
CA LEU A 232 16.67 -2.14 -1.32
C LEU A 232 16.91 -1.17 -0.16
N VAL A 233 17.29 -1.67 1.01
CA VAL A 233 17.62 -0.81 2.16
C VAL A 233 18.86 0.06 1.88
N ASP A 234 19.86 -0.49 1.21
CA ASP A 234 21.10 0.25 0.86
C ASP A 234 20.82 1.42 -0.09
N VAL A 235 19.73 1.38 -0.86
CA VAL A 235 19.26 2.48 -1.73
C VAL A 235 18.16 3.35 -1.10
N GLY A 236 17.88 3.19 0.20
CA GLY A 236 17.01 4.07 0.97
C GLY A 236 15.57 3.62 1.16
N VAL A 237 15.22 2.39 0.78
CA VAL A 237 13.89 1.81 1.08
C VAL A 237 13.83 1.40 2.55
N THR A 238 12.76 1.77 3.24
CA THR A 238 12.56 1.45 4.66
C THR A 238 11.33 0.58 4.92
N LEU A 239 10.34 0.57 4.04
CA LEU A 239 9.20 -0.35 4.10
C LEU A 239 9.33 -1.41 3.00
N LEU A 240 9.70 -2.61 3.39
CA LEU A 240 9.87 -3.76 2.49
C LEU A 240 8.60 -4.60 2.49
N THR A 241 8.06 -4.93 1.31
CA THR A 241 6.84 -5.73 1.23
C THR A 241 7.07 -7.05 0.51
N VAL A 242 6.39 -8.09 0.98
CA VAL A 242 6.25 -9.38 0.30
C VAL A 242 4.77 -9.70 0.12
N ALA A 243 4.44 -10.48 -0.90
CA ALA A 243 3.07 -10.87 -1.18
C ALA A 243 2.87 -12.37 -0.91
N CYS A 244 1.68 -12.76 -0.47
CA CYS A 244 1.25 -14.14 -0.42
C CYS A 244 -0.26 -14.26 -0.65
N ASP A 245 -0.69 -15.39 -1.19
CA ASP A 245 -2.08 -15.68 -1.51
C ASP A 245 -2.60 -16.95 -0.84
N GLY A 246 -3.92 -17.15 -0.98
CA GLY A 246 -4.56 -18.40 -0.53
C GLY A 246 -4.22 -19.61 -1.41
N PRO A 247 -4.67 -20.80 -0.97
CA PRO A 247 -5.45 -21.01 0.25
C PRO A 247 -4.65 -20.99 1.57
N GLY A 248 -3.35 -21.19 1.57
CA GLY A 248 -2.56 -21.41 2.78
C GLY A 248 -1.94 -20.16 3.41
N TYR A 249 -1.77 -19.10 2.63
CA TYR A 249 -1.02 -17.91 3.02
C TYR A 249 0.33 -18.26 3.66
N ASP A 250 1.28 -18.67 2.84
CA ASP A 250 2.63 -18.98 3.30
C ASP A 250 3.37 -17.69 3.71
N LEU A 251 3.63 -17.54 5.00
CA LEU A 251 4.30 -16.39 5.59
C LEU A 251 5.81 -16.59 5.79
N THR A 252 6.41 -17.66 5.25
CA THR A 252 7.84 -17.97 5.44
C THR A 252 8.75 -16.82 5.01
N ALA A 253 8.43 -16.14 3.91
CA ALA A 253 9.19 -14.97 3.45
C ALA A 253 9.10 -13.80 4.46
N ALA A 254 7.90 -13.50 4.95
CA ALA A 254 7.67 -12.46 5.94
C ALA A 254 8.38 -12.75 7.26
N GLU A 255 8.27 -13.99 7.75
CA GLU A 255 8.95 -14.43 8.97
C GLU A 255 10.48 -14.33 8.85
N THR A 256 11.03 -14.68 7.69
CA THR A 256 12.45 -14.55 7.40
C THR A 256 12.91 -13.08 7.44
N LEU A 257 12.14 -12.19 6.81
CA LEU A 257 12.45 -10.75 6.82
C LEU A 257 12.28 -10.11 8.21
N CYS A 258 11.29 -10.51 9.01
CA CYS A 258 11.13 -10.05 10.37
C CYS A 258 12.35 -10.46 11.23
N LYS A 259 12.77 -11.72 11.17
CA LYS A 259 13.98 -12.21 11.87
C LYS A 259 15.24 -11.47 11.41
N TRP A 260 15.39 -11.25 10.12
CA TRP A 260 16.51 -10.49 9.57
C TRP A 260 16.51 -9.03 10.07
N ARG A 261 15.35 -8.35 10.00
CA ARG A 261 15.20 -6.98 10.52
C ARG A 261 15.61 -6.89 11.99
N ASP A 262 15.12 -7.81 12.83
CA ASP A 262 15.34 -7.81 14.28
C ASP A 262 16.77 -8.16 14.68
N SER A 263 17.58 -8.69 13.75
CA SER A 263 19.00 -9.03 13.96
C SER A 263 19.98 -7.91 13.56
N ARG A 264 19.48 -6.75 13.08
CA ARG A 264 20.30 -5.64 12.56
C ARG A 264 20.82 -4.70 13.63
#